data_4312a7b46c887e107fd69cb060167674
#
_entry.id   4312a7b46c887e107fd69cb060167674
#
_cell.length_a   1.000
_cell.length_b   1.000
_cell.length_c   1.000
_cell.angle_alpha   90.00
_cell.angle_beta   90.00
_cell.angle_gamma   90.00
#
_symmetry.space_group_name_H-M   'P 1'
#
loop_
_entity.id
_entity.type
_entity.pdbx_description
1 polymer ?
#
loop_
_entity_poly.entity_id
_entity_poly.type
_entity_poly.pdbx_seq_one_letter_code
_entity_poly.pdbx_strand_id
1 'polypeptide(L)'
;APQTSAQHQHCVVIGGGLAGAAAAASLARRGWQVQVLDQAAEPAAGASGLPAGVFAPHVSPDDAVLSRLSRSGVRTTLQQASQRLQTGQDWGPTGVLEHRTDGTPGMPADWHAGPGADWTIPAPESAREQAGLPPDAVACWHTRAGWIRPPQLVRALLREPGVTWRGQCAVASLRPMPGADAAAPNEWQALDAQGQVLAQAPVVVIAAGAGSPTLLAERWPLQPVRGQVSWGRYAAHLPPPAPFPANGHGNVVPSFGVGQTDNPAEQATERAWIMGSTFERNVTELPASAPDQLAAHQGQWNKLQTLMPTAAQALAPRFEATLAAGKQADGPAAPVEHWAAVRCTAPDRLPIVGPVDAATLPGLWVCTAMGARGLTLALLCGELLAARLNGEPLPLDAKLARALASERM
;
A
#
# COMPACT_ATOMS: atom_id res chain seq x y z
N ALA A 1 14.42 26.61 -20.22
CA ALA A 1 14.56 25.40 -19.44
C ALA A 1 15.85 25.52 -18.63
N PRO A 2 15.85 25.47 -17.29
CA PRO A 2 17.09 25.40 -16.54
C PRO A 2 17.71 24.03 -16.78
N GLN A 3 18.89 24.00 -17.43
CA GLN A 3 19.79 22.87 -17.41
C GLN A 3 20.28 22.70 -15.96
N THR A 4 19.66 21.80 -15.21
CA THR A 4 20.23 21.34 -13.96
C THR A 4 21.49 20.54 -14.30
N SER A 5 22.64 21.09 -13.92
CA SER A 5 23.92 20.42 -14.07
C SER A 5 23.87 19.07 -13.32
N ALA A 6 24.51 18.04 -13.87
CA ALA A 6 24.54 16.66 -13.36
C ALA A 6 25.08 16.49 -11.91
N GLN A 7 25.46 17.58 -11.25
CA GLN A 7 26.05 17.60 -9.92
C GLN A 7 25.09 17.57 -8.73
N HIS A 8 23.73 17.65 -8.95
CA HIS A 8 22.79 17.86 -7.83
C HIS A 8 21.63 16.86 -7.76
N GLN A 9 21.74 15.70 -8.40
CA GLN A 9 20.70 14.68 -8.35
C GLN A 9 20.92 13.71 -7.16
N HIS A 10 21.00 14.28 -5.95
CA HIS A 10 21.12 13.51 -4.71
C HIS A 10 19.87 13.69 -3.86
N CYS A 11 19.29 12.57 -3.36
CA CYS A 11 18.07 12.60 -2.58
C CYS A 11 18.17 11.64 -1.38
N VAL A 12 17.68 12.08 -0.23
CA VAL A 12 17.42 11.22 0.92
C VAL A 12 15.91 10.97 1.03
N VAL A 13 15.51 9.72 1.08
CA VAL A 13 14.12 9.31 1.32
C VAL A 13 14.01 8.72 2.73
N ILE A 14 13.10 9.23 3.55
CA ILE A 14 12.88 8.76 4.92
C ILE A 14 11.67 7.87 4.95
N GLY A 15 11.89 6.59 5.20
CA GLY A 15 10.91 5.52 5.24
C GLY A 15 11.04 4.54 4.08
N GLY A 16 11.30 3.27 4.41
CA GLY A 16 11.47 2.14 3.49
C GLY A 16 10.20 1.32 3.28
N GLY A 17 9.05 1.96 3.40
CA GLY A 17 7.77 1.40 3.02
C GLY A 17 7.48 1.58 1.54
N LEU A 18 6.28 1.20 1.11
CA LEU A 18 5.87 1.23 -0.30
C LEU A 18 5.97 2.63 -0.93
N ALA A 19 5.61 3.68 -0.19
CA ALA A 19 5.67 5.06 -0.69
C ALA A 19 7.12 5.51 -0.93
N GLY A 20 8.01 5.24 0.04
CA GLY A 20 9.42 5.61 -0.07
C GLY A 20 10.15 4.81 -1.14
N ALA A 21 9.91 3.50 -1.21
CA ALA A 21 10.49 2.64 -2.24
C ALA A 21 10.04 3.04 -3.65
N ALA A 22 8.75 3.41 -3.81
CA ALA A 22 8.23 3.90 -5.08
C ALA A 22 8.86 5.23 -5.49
N ALA A 23 8.98 6.18 -4.55
CA ALA A 23 9.65 7.45 -4.79
C ALA A 23 11.13 7.27 -5.15
N ALA A 24 11.84 6.44 -4.37
CA ALA A 24 13.27 6.16 -4.60
C ALA A 24 13.52 5.52 -5.97
N ALA A 25 12.77 4.46 -6.33
CA ALA A 25 12.91 3.81 -7.63
C ALA A 25 12.54 4.74 -8.79
N SER A 26 11.52 5.60 -8.64
CA SER A 26 11.12 6.54 -9.69
C SER A 26 12.16 7.63 -9.91
N LEU A 27 12.80 8.13 -8.87
CA LEU A 27 13.90 9.08 -8.95
C LEU A 27 15.14 8.41 -9.53
N ALA A 28 15.52 7.23 -9.08
CA ALA A 28 16.71 6.51 -9.54
C ALA A 28 16.65 6.22 -11.05
N ARG A 29 15.49 5.81 -11.59
CA ARG A 29 15.29 5.65 -13.05
C ARG A 29 15.50 6.93 -13.86
N ARG A 30 15.49 8.09 -13.21
CA ARG A 30 15.78 9.41 -13.80
C ARG A 30 17.20 9.90 -13.52
N GLY A 31 18.07 8.99 -13.07
CA GLY A 31 19.49 9.27 -12.86
C GLY A 31 19.85 9.84 -11.48
N TRP A 32 18.89 9.88 -10.53
CA TRP A 32 19.16 10.31 -9.16
C TRP A 32 19.91 9.23 -8.37
N GLN A 33 20.80 9.67 -7.49
CA GLN A 33 21.36 8.84 -6.43
C GLN A 33 20.47 9.00 -5.19
N VAL A 34 19.84 7.93 -4.75
CA VAL A 34 18.84 7.97 -3.69
C VAL A 34 19.26 7.12 -2.52
N GLN A 35 19.37 7.73 -1.35
CA GLN A 35 19.59 7.02 -0.09
C GLN A 35 18.29 6.90 0.68
N VAL A 36 17.85 5.66 0.94
CA VAL A 36 16.65 5.39 1.73
C VAL A 36 17.06 5.05 3.16
N LEU A 37 16.55 5.82 4.12
CA LEU A 37 16.74 5.60 5.56
C LEU A 37 15.46 5.05 6.18
N ASP A 38 15.57 4.03 7.02
CA ASP A 38 14.45 3.51 7.81
C ASP A 38 14.89 3.14 9.22
N GLN A 39 14.01 3.32 10.19
CA GLN A 39 14.26 2.95 11.59
C GLN A 39 14.38 1.43 11.79
N ALA A 40 13.69 0.64 10.94
CA ALA A 40 13.74 -0.82 11.00
C ALA A 40 15.01 -1.38 10.33
N ALA A 41 15.42 -2.57 10.73
CA ALA A 41 16.54 -3.27 10.11
C ALA A 41 16.22 -3.72 8.68
N GLU A 42 14.96 -4.15 8.45
CA GLU A 42 14.49 -4.65 7.16
C GLU A 42 13.49 -3.69 6.50
N PRO A 43 13.45 -3.61 5.17
CA PRO A 43 12.46 -2.82 4.47
C PRO A 43 11.04 -3.38 4.63
N ALA A 44 10.05 -2.52 4.47
CA ALA A 44 8.63 -2.85 4.60
C ALA A 44 8.19 -3.29 6.03
N ALA A 45 8.89 -2.91 7.08
CA ALA A 45 8.58 -3.32 8.45
C ALA A 45 7.30 -2.70 9.03
N GLY A 46 6.82 -1.57 8.46
CA GLY A 46 5.56 -0.92 8.87
C GLY A 46 4.32 -1.47 8.14
N ALA A 47 3.40 -0.59 7.77
CA ALA A 47 2.15 -0.97 7.08
C ALA A 47 2.37 -1.71 5.74
N SER A 48 3.53 -1.56 5.14
CA SER A 48 3.93 -2.29 3.93
C SER A 48 4.38 -3.73 4.20
N GLY A 49 4.43 -4.16 5.46
CA GLY A 49 4.69 -5.56 5.86
C GLY A 49 3.48 -6.48 5.76
N LEU A 50 2.33 -5.98 5.29
CA LEU A 50 1.13 -6.79 5.05
C LEU A 50 1.47 -8.04 4.23
N PRO A 51 1.11 -9.26 4.69
CA PRO A 51 1.48 -10.51 3.99
C PRO A 51 1.06 -10.54 2.53
N ALA A 52 -0.18 -10.13 2.22
CA ALA A 52 -0.68 -9.87 0.88
C ALA A 52 -1.85 -8.88 0.94
N GLY A 53 -2.11 -8.17 -0.15
CA GLY A 53 -3.22 -7.25 -0.26
C GLY A 53 -3.78 -7.16 -1.67
N VAL A 54 -5.03 -6.73 -1.77
CA VAL A 54 -5.72 -6.52 -3.04
C VAL A 54 -5.35 -5.14 -3.60
N PHE A 55 -5.14 -5.07 -4.89
CA PHE A 55 -5.15 -3.84 -5.66
C PHE A 55 -6.27 -3.89 -6.70
N ALA A 56 -7.13 -2.90 -6.70
CA ALA A 56 -8.27 -2.81 -7.59
C ALA A 56 -8.63 -1.34 -7.86
N PRO A 57 -9.25 -1.02 -9.01
CA PRO A 57 -9.82 0.30 -9.21
C PRO A 57 -10.98 0.51 -8.23
N HIS A 58 -11.16 1.74 -7.78
CA HIS A 58 -12.40 2.16 -7.15
C HIS A 58 -13.42 2.51 -8.22
N VAL A 59 -14.67 2.18 -8.00
CA VAL A 59 -15.78 2.51 -8.92
C VAL A 59 -16.84 3.25 -8.15
N SER A 60 -17.32 4.35 -8.71
CA SER A 60 -18.43 5.15 -8.17
C SER A 60 -19.37 5.57 -9.30
N PRO A 61 -20.68 5.77 -9.01
CA PRO A 61 -21.68 6.13 -10.03
C PRO A 61 -21.38 7.43 -10.80
N ASP A 62 -20.61 8.34 -10.20
CA ASP A 62 -20.22 9.65 -10.74
C ASP A 62 -18.81 9.68 -11.36
N ASP A 63 -18.14 8.54 -11.43
CA ASP A 63 -16.71 8.44 -11.82
C ASP A 63 -15.80 9.46 -11.13
N ALA A 64 -15.94 9.58 -9.82
CA ALA A 64 -15.26 10.55 -8.97
C ALA A 64 -13.74 10.56 -9.14
N VAL A 65 -13.09 11.59 -8.60
CA VAL A 65 -11.63 11.76 -8.62
C VAL A 65 -10.90 10.49 -8.16
N LEU A 66 -11.38 9.84 -7.10
CA LEU A 66 -10.78 8.60 -6.61
C LEU A 66 -10.89 7.45 -7.61
N SER A 67 -12.01 7.32 -8.32
CA SER A 67 -12.21 6.29 -9.35
C SER A 67 -11.19 6.44 -10.48
N ARG A 68 -11.00 7.67 -10.97
CA ARG A 68 -10.05 8.00 -12.02
C ARG A 68 -8.59 7.83 -11.57
N LEU A 69 -8.24 8.28 -10.37
CA LEU A 69 -6.92 8.10 -9.76
C LEU A 69 -6.60 6.62 -9.59
N SER A 70 -7.54 5.84 -9.09
CA SER A 70 -7.30 4.40 -8.83
C SER A 70 -7.05 3.62 -10.12
N ARG A 71 -7.76 3.92 -11.22
CA ARG A 71 -7.48 3.30 -12.53
C ARG A 71 -6.06 3.63 -13.01
N SER A 72 -5.64 4.89 -12.88
CA SER A 72 -4.26 5.30 -13.23
C SER A 72 -3.23 4.59 -12.35
N GLY A 73 -3.50 4.50 -11.05
CA GLY A 73 -2.65 3.79 -10.09
C GLY A 73 -2.56 2.30 -10.37
N VAL A 74 -3.68 1.63 -10.60
CA VAL A 74 -3.72 0.19 -10.97
C VAL A 74 -2.93 -0.07 -12.24
N ARG A 75 -3.02 0.80 -13.26
CA ARG A 75 -2.21 0.68 -14.49
C ARG A 75 -0.72 0.67 -14.17
N THR A 76 -0.26 1.63 -13.36
CA THR A 76 1.14 1.73 -12.95
C THR A 76 1.55 0.51 -12.13
N THR A 77 0.69 0.04 -11.23
CA THR A 77 0.93 -1.14 -10.40
C THR A 77 1.06 -2.42 -11.23
N LEU A 78 0.16 -2.66 -12.17
CA LEU A 78 0.23 -3.80 -13.09
C LEU A 78 1.54 -3.80 -13.88
N GLN A 79 1.92 -2.65 -14.45
CA GLN A 79 3.15 -2.51 -15.22
C GLN A 79 4.39 -2.81 -14.37
N GLN A 80 4.50 -2.23 -13.18
CA GLN A 80 5.68 -2.42 -12.31
C GLN A 80 5.74 -3.83 -11.72
N ALA A 81 4.59 -4.39 -11.33
CA ALA A 81 4.53 -5.75 -10.79
C ALA A 81 4.93 -6.80 -11.86
N SER A 82 4.42 -6.67 -13.09
CA SER A 82 4.76 -7.60 -14.18
C SER A 82 6.25 -7.62 -14.54
N GLN A 83 6.97 -6.51 -14.33
CA GLN A 83 8.39 -6.39 -14.61
C GLN A 83 9.30 -6.86 -13.48
N ARG A 84 8.79 -6.91 -12.25
CA ARG A 84 9.62 -7.02 -11.04
C ARG A 84 9.30 -8.23 -10.16
N LEU A 85 8.12 -8.80 -10.28
CA LEU A 85 7.60 -9.81 -9.36
C LEU A 85 7.27 -11.11 -10.07
N GLN A 86 7.40 -12.21 -9.34
CA GLN A 86 7.05 -13.54 -9.82
C GLN A 86 5.53 -13.76 -9.72
N THR A 87 4.90 -13.95 -10.89
CA THR A 87 3.45 -14.25 -10.97
C THR A 87 3.12 -15.55 -10.24
N GLY A 88 2.02 -15.53 -9.49
CA GLY A 88 1.54 -16.67 -8.70
C GLY A 88 2.22 -16.84 -7.34
N GLN A 89 3.42 -16.26 -7.16
CA GLN A 89 4.19 -16.29 -5.90
C GLN A 89 4.12 -14.95 -5.16
N ASP A 90 4.48 -13.86 -5.83
CA ASP A 90 4.57 -12.52 -5.22
C ASP A 90 3.37 -11.66 -5.57
N TRP A 91 2.72 -11.94 -6.67
CA TRP A 91 1.54 -11.22 -7.15
C TRP A 91 0.72 -12.08 -8.12
N GLY A 92 -0.52 -11.66 -8.36
CA GLY A 92 -1.39 -12.29 -9.34
C GLY A 92 -2.37 -11.28 -9.95
N PRO A 93 -2.37 -11.10 -11.30
CA PRO A 93 -3.36 -10.31 -12.02
C PRO A 93 -4.64 -11.15 -12.27
N THR A 94 -5.27 -11.59 -11.18
CA THR A 94 -6.34 -12.61 -11.19
C THR A 94 -7.73 -12.03 -11.49
N GLY A 95 -7.85 -10.70 -11.59
CA GLY A 95 -9.12 -10.05 -11.38
C GLY A 95 -9.50 -10.03 -9.89
N VAL A 96 -10.53 -9.27 -9.56
CA VAL A 96 -11.08 -9.15 -8.19
C VAL A 96 -12.59 -9.01 -8.26
N LEU A 97 -13.29 -9.79 -7.48
CA LEU A 97 -14.73 -9.62 -7.24
C LEU A 97 -14.95 -8.49 -6.22
N GLU A 98 -15.75 -7.48 -6.55
CA GLU A 98 -16.23 -6.52 -5.55
C GLU A 98 -17.69 -6.84 -5.21
N HIS A 99 -17.93 -7.28 -3.99
CA HIS A 99 -19.28 -7.51 -3.47
C HIS A 99 -19.74 -6.30 -2.67
N ARG A 100 -20.77 -5.64 -3.14
CA ARG A 100 -21.38 -4.49 -2.49
C ARG A 100 -22.46 -4.94 -1.52
N THR A 101 -22.04 -5.23 -0.30
CA THR A 101 -22.92 -5.75 0.76
C THR A 101 -23.99 -4.76 1.21
N ASP A 102 -23.88 -3.47 0.87
CA ASP A 102 -24.87 -2.42 1.09
C ASP A 102 -25.90 -2.31 -0.04
N GLY A 103 -25.77 -3.12 -1.09
CA GLY A 103 -26.67 -3.14 -2.24
C GLY A 103 -26.58 -1.92 -3.16
N THR A 104 -25.62 -0.99 -2.93
CA THR A 104 -25.52 0.22 -3.76
C THR A 104 -24.91 -0.07 -5.13
N PRO A 105 -25.47 0.46 -6.25
CA PRO A 105 -24.82 0.36 -7.56
C PRO A 105 -23.44 1.01 -7.54
N GLY A 106 -22.45 0.32 -8.12
CA GLY A 106 -21.08 0.82 -8.13
C GLY A 106 -20.68 1.56 -9.38
N MET A 107 -21.32 1.24 -10.50
CA MET A 107 -20.93 1.71 -11.82
C MET A 107 -21.83 2.84 -12.33
N PRO A 108 -21.28 3.82 -13.10
CA PRO A 108 -22.07 4.78 -13.85
C PRO A 108 -23.04 4.07 -14.83
N ALA A 109 -24.17 4.71 -15.13
CA ALA A 109 -25.18 4.15 -16.02
C ALA A 109 -24.62 3.85 -17.43
N ASP A 110 -23.75 4.74 -17.95
CA ASP A 110 -23.17 4.64 -19.28
C ASP A 110 -21.79 3.93 -19.29
N TRP A 111 -21.45 3.23 -18.20
CA TRP A 111 -20.13 2.61 -18.04
C TRP A 111 -19.74 1.67 -19.17
N HIS A 112 -20.73 0.94 -19.71
CA HIS A 112 -20.52 -0.05 -20.78
C HIS A 112 -20.27 0.57 -22.16
N ALA A 113 -20.67 1.83 -22.38
CA ALA A 113 -20.48 2.54 -23.63
C ALA A 113 -19.08 3.18 -23.76
N GLY A 114 -18.28 3.15 -22.69
CA GLY A 114 -17.00 3.82 -22.63
C GLY A 114 -15.85 2.90 -22.23
N PRO A 115 -14.63 3.44 -22.06
CA PRO A 115 -13.43 2.67 -21.69
C PRO A 115 -13.50 2.08 -20.27
N GLY A 116 -14.55 2.37 -19.51
CA GLY A 116 -14.76 1.83 -18.17
C GLY A 116 -14.96 0.33 -18.14
N ALA A 117 -15.61 -0.22 -19.17
CA ALA A 117 -15.84 -1.67 -19.31
C ALA A 117 -14.54 -2.49 -19.35
N ASP A 118 -13.43 -1.90 -19.82
CA ASP A 118 -12.10 -2.54 -19.78
C ASP A 118 -11.57 -2.74 -18.35
N TRP A 119 -12.15 -2.07 -17.38
CA TRP A 119 -11.71 -2.06 -15.99
C TRP A 119 -12.63 -2.84 -15.07
N THR A 120 -13.92 -2.66 -15.26
CA THR A 120 -14.94 -3.20 -14.37
C THR A 120 -16.20 -3.53 -15.15
N ILE A 121 -16.72 -4.73 -14.96
CA ILE A 121 -17.96 -5.21 -15.55
C ILE A 121 -18.90 -5.69 -14.45
N PRO A 122 -20.21 -5.86 -14.67
CA PRO A 122 -21.08 -6.62 -13.76
C PRO A 122 -20.44 -7.98 -13.50
N ALA A 123 -20.49 -8.45 -12.25
CA ALA A 123 -19.89 -9.75 -11.94
C ALA A 123 -20.55 -10.85 -12.79
N PRO A 124 -19.77 -11.67 -13.52
CA PRO A 124 -20.29 -12.83 -14.22
C PRO A 124 -21.05 -13.76 -13.25
N GLU A 125 -22.08 -14.41 -13.72
CA GLU A 125 -22.85 -15.37 -12.91
C GLU A 125 -21.94 -16.43 -12.29
N SER A 126 -21.06 -17.02 -13.10
CA SER A 126 -20.07 -18.01 -12.62
C SER A 126 -19.17 -17.49 -11.49
N ALA A 127 -18.79 -16.21 -11.51
CA ALA A 127 -18.00 -15.62 -10.43
C ALA A 127 -18.82 -15.45 -9.14
N ARG A 128 -20.11 -15.05 -9.26
CA ARG A 128 -21.02 -14.98 -8.11
C ARG A 128 -21.27 -16.37 -7.49
N GLU A 129 -21.54 -17.37 -8.32
CA GLU A 129 -21.71 -18.76 -7.89
C GLU A 129 -20.46 -19.29 -7.17
N GLN A 130 -19.28 -19.11 -7.76
CA GLN A 130 -18.02 -19.54 -7.15
C GLN A 130 -17.71 -18.83 -5.84
N ALA A 131 -18.16 -17.60 -5.67
CA ALA A 131 -18.07 -16.86 -4.41
C ALA A 131 -19.13 -17.26 -3.39
N GLY A 132 -20.16 -18.03 -3.80
CA GLY A 132 -21.29 -18.41 -2.96
C GLY A 132 -22.30 -17.27 -2.74
N LEU A 133 -22.34 -16.29 -3.64
CA LEU A 133 -23.24 -15.15 -3.51
C LEU A 133 -24.64 -15.48 -4.05
N PRO A 134 -25.69 -14.92 -3.45
CA PRO A 134 -27.04 -15.06 -3.97
C PRO A 134 -27.17 -14.42 -5.38
N PRO A 135 -28.11 -14.89 -6.21
CA PRO A 135 -28.26 -14.40 -7.60
C PRO A 135 -28.51 -12.89 -7.73
N ASP A 136 -29.14 -12.29 -6.75
CA ASP A 136 -29.46 -10.86 -6.65
C ASP A 136 -28.38 -10.02 -5.99
N ALA A 137 -27.24 -10.60 -5.57
CA ALA A 137 -26.16 -9.87 -4.97
C ALA A 137 -25.60 -8.81 -5.93
N VAL A 138 -25.45 -7.59 -5.42
CA VAL A 138 -24.83 -6.49 -6.17
C VAL A 138 -23.33 -6.67 -6.15
N ALA A 139 -22.77 -7.10 -7.28
CA ALA A 139 -21.35 -7.36 -7.41
C ALA A 139 -20.83 -6.94 -8.78
N CYS A 140 -19.57 -6.52 -8.81
CA CYS A 140 -18.86 -6.24 -10.05
C CYS A 140 -17.53 -7.02 -10.09
N TRP A 141 -16.99 -7.17 -11.29
CA TRP A 141 -15.72 -7.82 -11.56
C TRP A 141 -14.72 -6.81 -12.10
N HIS A 142 -13.62 -6.63 -11.38
CA HIS A 142 -12.51 -5.82 -11.84
C HIS A 142 -11.56 -6.67 -12.68
N THR A 143 -11.59 -6.49 -13.99
CA THR A 143 -10.77 -7.26 -14.94
C THR A 143 -9.29 -6.96 -14.82
N ARG A 144 -8.94 -5.71 -14.49
CA ARG A 144 -7.57 -5.22 -14.29
C ARG A 144 -7.31 -4.99 -12.81
N ALA A 145 -7.24 -6.07 -12.06
CA ALA A 145 -7.05 -6.07 -10.62
C ALA A 145 -6.36 -7.37 -10.19
N GLY A 146 -6.01 -7.46 -8.92
CA GLY A 146 -5.38 -8.66 -8.39
C GLY A 146 -4.87 -8.48 -6.98
N TRP A 147 -3.86 -9.26 -6.63
CA TRP A 147 -3.22 -9.22 -5.33
C TRP A 147 -1.70 -9.08 -5.46
N ILE A 148 -1.07 -8.50 -4.45
CA ILE A 148 0.39 -8.34 -4.34
C ILE A 148 0.81 -8.61 -2.90
N ARG A 149 2.02 -9.13 -2.72
CA ARG A 149 2.77 -9.16 -1.47
C ARG A 149 3.59 -7.87 -1.37
N PRO A 150 3.16 -6.86 -0.57
CA PRO A 150 3.83 -5.56 -0.53
C PRO A 150 5.31 -5.65 -0.16
N PRO A 151 5.76 -6.53 0.78
CA PRO A 151 7.18 -6.66 1.10
C PRO A 151 8.05 -7.02 -0.12
N GLN A 152 7.56 -7.87 -1.01
CA GLN A 152 8.30 -8.25 -2.21
C GLN A 152 8.39 -7.10 -3.22
N LEU A 153 7.30 -6.36 -3.39
CA LEU A 153 7.29 -5.17 -4.24
C LEU A 153 8.26 -4.10 -3.71
N VAL A 154 8.27 -3.84 -2.40
CA VAL A 154 9.20 -2.90 -1.77
C VAL A 154 10.65 -3.32 -2.01
N ARG A 155 11.00 -4.58 -1.75
CA ARG A 155 12.35 -5.09 -1.98
C ARG A 155 12.78 -4.99 -3.45
N ALA A 156 11.86 -5.31 -4.37
CA ALA A 156 12.12 -5.20 -5.79
C ALA A 156 12.36 -3.74 -6.24
N LEU A 157 11.62 -2.79 -5.68
CA LEU A 157 11.80 -1.36 -5.96
C LEU A 157 13.12 -0.82 -5.40
N LEU A 158 13.52 -1.25 -4.20
CA LEU A 158 14.77 -0.84 -3.56
C LEU A 158 16.03 -1.42 -4.24
N ARG A 159 15.89 -2.43 -5.11
CA ARG A 159 16.98 -2.97 -5.95
C ARG A 159 17.22 -2.13 -7.21
N GLU A 160 16.48 -1.04 -7.44
CA GLU A 160 16.71 -0.17 -8.60
C GLU A 160 18.14 0.39 -8.55
N PRO A 161 18.91 0.34 -9.65
CA PRO A 161 20.23 0.97 -9.70
C PRO A 161 20.16 2.46 -9.33
N GLY A 162 21.08 2.90 -8.46
CA GLY A 162 21.07 4.25 -7.92
C GLY A 162 20.32 4.40 -6.58
N VAL A 163 19.66 3.35 -6.09
CA VAL A 163 19.06 3.30 -4.74
C VAL A 163 20.01 2.59 -3.78
N THR A 164 20.24 3.22 -2.61
CA THR A 164 20.94 2.61 -1.47
C THR A 164 20.01 2.53 -0.27
N TRP A 165 19.99 1.37 0.39
CA TRP A 165 19.21 1.12 1.60
C TRP A 165 20.07 1.22 2.86
N ARG A 166 19.57 1.92 3.89
CA ARG A 166 20.13 1.91 5.24
C ARG A 166 19.03 1.72 6.27
N GLY A 167 18.96 0.53 6.84
CA GLY A 167 18.13 0.22 8.00
C GLY A 167 18.77 0.68 9.31
N GLN A 168 18.01 0.58 10.42
CA GLN A 168 18.41 1.01 11.76
C GLN A 168 18.83 2.49 11.84
N CYS A 169 18.22 3.33 10.99
CA CYS A 169 18.44 4.75 10.88
C CYS A 169 17.14 5.50 11.22
N ALA A 170 16.87 5.64 12.51
CA ALA A 170 15.69 6.36 13.01
C ALA A 170 15.90 7.88 12.89
N VAL A 171 15.35 8.49 11.85
CA VAL A 171 15.38 9.94 11.69
C VAL A 171 14.37 10.56 12.64
N ALA A 172 14.84 11.39 13.58
CA ALA A 172 14.04 12.09 14.57
C ALA A 172 13.68 13.53 14.15
N SER A 173 14.56 14.19 13.39
CA SER A 173 14.36 15.57 12.97
C SER A 173 15.09 15.88 11.67
N LEU A 174 14.70 17.00 11.05
CA LEU A 174 15.30 17.55 9.84
C LEU A 174 15.81 18.96 10.11
N ARG A 175 17.02 19.26 9.67
CA ARG A 175 17.63 20.56 9.81
C ARG A 175 18.02 21.11 8.45
N PRO A 176 17.52 22.32 8.06
CA PRO A 176 17.98 22.99 6.85
C PRO A 176 19.41 23.52 7.07
N MET A 177 20.24 23.39 6.06
CA MET A 177 21.58 23.96 6.02
C MET A 177 21.60 25.09 4.99
N PRO A 178 21.96 26.32 5.38
CA PRO A 178 22.15 27.38 4.42
C PRO A 178 23.30 27.02 3.47
N GLY A 179 23.13 27.27 2.19
CA GLY A 179 24.21 27.13 1.22
C GLY A 179 25.37 28.10 1.52
N ALA A 180 26.55 27.76 1.04
CA ALA A 180 27.75 28.59 1.20
C ALA A 180 27.58 30.00 0.50
N ASP A 181 26.76 30.03 -0.54
CA ASP A 181 26.33 31.26 -1.24
C ASP A 181 24.82 31.41 -1.15
N ALA A 182 24.33 32.65 -1.07
CA ALA A 182 22.87 32.92 -1.04
C ALA A 182 22.11 32.42 -2.26
N ALA A 183 22.80 32.01 -3.32
CA ALA A 183 22.27 31.40 -4.53
C ALA A 183 22.40 29.85 -4.55
N ALA A 184 23.09 29.23 -3.57
CA ALA A 184 23.22 27.77 -3.50
C ALA A 184 21.92 27.13 -2.97
N PRO A 185 21.51 25.99 -3.49
CA PRO A 185 20.37 25.27 -2.95
C PRO A 185 20.62 24.94 -1.47
N ASN A 186 19.60 25.11 -0.62
CA ASN A 186 19.64 24.65 0.76
C ASN A 186 19.84 23.14 0.77
N GLU A 187 20.71 22.67 1.63
CA GLU A 187 20.84 21.24 1.94
C GLU A 187 20.05 20.90 3.20
N TRP A 188 19.67 19.65 3.32
CA TRP A 188 18.96 19.13 4.47
C TRP A 188 19.78 18.05 5.15
N GLN A 189 19.85 18.09 6.47
CA GLN A 189 20.40 17.05 7.30
C GLN A 189 19.27 16.25 7.97
N ALA A 190 19.30 14.93 7.82
CA ALA A 190 18.49 14.01 8.59
C ALA A 190 19.24 13.65 9.87
N LEU A 191 18.65 13.89 11.04
CA LEU A 191 19.25 13.75 12.35
C LEU A 191 18.57 12.63 13.15
N ASP A 192 19.34 11.88 13.93
CA ASP A 192 18.81 10.97 14.94
C ASP A 192 18.34 11.74 16.21
N ALA A 193 17.87 10.98 17.21
CA ALA A 193 17.40 11.54 18.48
C ALA A 193 18.53 12.20 19.31
N GLN A 194 19.80 11.86 19.05
CA GLN A 194 20.99 12.43 19.68
C GLN A 194 21.52 13.66 18.92
N GLY A 195 20.87 14.02 17.80
CA GLY A 195 21.30 15.14 16.95
C GLY A 195 22.47 14.81 16.03
N GLN A 196 22.82 13.53 15.89
CA GLN A 196 23.87 13.11 14.95
C GLN A 196 23.30 13.07 13.52
N VAL A 197 24.15 13.46 12.56
CA VAL A 197 23.79 13.47 11.15
C VAL A 197 23.81 12.05 10.59
N LEU A 198 22.67 11.53 10.20
CA LEU A 198 22.52 10.24 9.53
C LEU A 198 22.77 10.33 8.03
N ALA A 199 22.30 11.42 7.39
CA ALA A 199 22.49 11.70 5.98
C ALA A 199 22.28 13.20 5.69
N GLN A 200 22.77 13.63 4.51
CA GLN A 200 22.63 14.99 4.03
C GLN A 200 22.37 14.99 2.52
N ALA A 201 21.46 15.82 2.04
CA ALA A 201 21.15 15.96 0.61
C ALA A 201 20.44 17.27 0.32
N PRO A 202 20.51 17.80 -0.93
CA PRO A 202 19.75 18.97 -1.35
C PRO A 202 18.24 18.70 -1.42
N VAL A 203 17.84 17.43 -1.56
CA VAL A 203 16.43 17.01 -1.58
C VAL A 203 16.19 15.91 -0.55
N VAL A 204 15.18 16.12 0.29
CA VAL A 204 14.68 15.12 1.24
C VAL A 204 13.21 14.84 0.98
N VAL A 205 12.83 13.57 0.92
CA VAL A 205 11.44 13.11 0.77
C VAL A 205 10.99 12.40 2.04
N ILE A 206 9.99 12.94 2.72
CA ILE A 206 9.34 12.32 3.87
C ILE A 206 8.30 11.31 3.37
N ALA A 207 8.57 10.02 3.60
CA ALA A 207 7.71 8.88 3.26
C ALA A 207 7.53 7.92 4.46
N ALA A 208 7.59 8.48 5.68
CA ALA A 208 7.72 7.75 6.95
C ALA A 208 6.40 7.17 7.47
N GLY A 209 5.32 7.14 6.65
CA GLY A 209 4.03 6.58 7.07
C GLY A 209 3.52 7.24 8.36
N ALA A 210 3.27 6.46 9.40
CA ALA A 210 2.80 6.97 10.69
C ALA A 210 3.81 7.90 11.41
N GLY A 211 5.08 7.87 11.04
CA GLY A 211 6.10 8.81 11.55
C GLY A 211 6.14 10.15 10.79
N SER A 212 5.39 10.29 9.70
CA SER A 212 5.38 11.53 8.91
C SER A 212 4.90 12.77 9.69
N PRO A 213 3.86 12.72 10.56
CA PRO A 213 3.43 13.88 11.33
C PRO A 213 4.58 14.54 12.10
N THR A 214 5.33 13.75 12.87
CA THR A 214 6.46 14.25 13.67
C THR A 214 7.53 14.93 12.82
N LEU A 215 7.91 14.34 11.69
CA LEU A 215 8.90 14.92 10.77
C LEU A 215 8.37 16.19 10.06
N LEU A 216 7.06 16.35 9.97
CA LEU A 216 6.38 17.51 9.44
C LEU A 216 6.03 18.54 10.52
N ALA A 217 6.52 18.38 11.76
CA ALA A 217 6.20 19.23 12.90
C ALA A 217 4.68 19.43 13.06
N GLU A 218 3.90 18.36 12.89
CA GLU A 218 2.43 18.32 12.99
C GLU A 218 1.70 19.34 12.08
N ARG A 219 2.36 19.80 11.00
CA ARG A 219 1.86 20.84 10.10
C ARG A 219 0.53 20.48 9.44
N TRP A 220 0.27 19.16 9.23
CA TRP A 220 -0.93 18.66 8.58
C TRP A 220 -1.69 17.69 9.48
N PRO A 221 -3.04 17.66 9.43
CA PRO A 221 -3.87 16.81 10.27
C PRO A 221 -3.84 15.34 9.78
N LEU A 222 -2.66 14.73 9.76
CA LEU A 222 -2.48 13.33 9.42
C LEU A 222 -2.93 12.44 10.56
N GLN A 223 -3.66 11.38 10.23
CA GLN A 223 -4.28 10.50 11.22
C GLN A 223 -3.67 9.10 11.16
N PRO A 224 -3.20 8.54 12.29
CA PRO A 224 -2.83 7.13 12.37
C PRO A 224 -4.08 6.25 12.39
N VAL A 225 -4.02 5.12 11.69
CA VAL A 225 -5.09 4.12 11.65
C VAL A 225 -4.49 2.73 11.76
N ARG A 226 -4.66 2.07 12.91
CA ARG A 226 -4.26 0.67 13.06
C ARG A 226 -5.17 -0.23 12.22
N GLY A 227 -4.56 -1.15 11.50
CA GLY A 227 -5.25 -2.19 10.74
C GLY A 227 -4.76 -3.54 11.17
N GLN A 228 -5.69 -4.45 11.47
CA GLN A 228 -5.41 -5.83 11.83
C GLN A 228 -6.02 -6.76 10.79
N VAL A 229 -5.34 -7.87 10.50
CA VAL A 229 -5.79 -8.90 9.57
C VAL A 229 -5.67 -10.28 10.19
N SER A 230 -6.50 -11.20 9.72
CA SER A 230 -6.43 -12.64 9.97
C SER A 230 -5.82 -13.32 8.76
N TRP A 231 -4.85 -14.20 8.95
CA TRP A 231 -4.24 -14.94 7.86
C TRP A 231 -3.82 -16.34 8.32
N GLY A 232 -3.46 -17.20 7.41
CA GLY A 232 -3.01 -18.54 7.75
C GLY A 232 -2.44 -19.28 6.56
N ARG A 233 -1.69 -20.36 6.85
CA ARG A 233 -0.98 -21.16 5.85
C ARG A 233 -1.75 -22.45 5.56
N TYR A 234 -1.52 -22.99 4.39
CA TYR A 234 -2.01 -24.32 3.99
C TYR A 234 -1.04 -24.96 3.01
N ALA A 235 -1.06 -26.30 2.93
CA ALA A 235 -0.18 -27.03 2.02
C ALA A 235 -0.53 -26.73 0.56
N ALA A 236 0.46 -26.47 -0.27
CA ALA A 236 0.28 -26.01 -1.65
C ALA A 236 -0.49 -26.98 -2.56
N HIS A 237 -0.54 -28.28 -2.21
CA HIS A 237 -1.31 -29.28 -2.95
C HIS A 237 -2.81 -29.27 -2.62
N LEU A 238 -3.24 -28.55 -1.58
CA LEU A 238 -4.65 -28.37 -1.25
C LEU A 238 -5.27 -27.25 -2.10
N PRO A 239 -6.57 -27.32 -2.39
CA PRO A 239 -7.25 -26.25 -3.09
C PRO A 239 -7.26 -24.97 -2.23
N PRO A 240 -7.19 -23.79 -2.86
CA PRO A 240 -7.35 -22.54 -2.15
C PRO A 240 -8.77 -22.39 -1.57
N PRO A 241 -8.95 -21.63 -0.49
CA PRO A 241 -10.27 -21.38 0.11
C PRO A 241 -11.30 -20.77 -0.86
N ALA A 242 -10.84 -20.09 -1.91
CA ALA A 242 -11.65 -19.55 -2.99
C ALA A 242 -10.79 -19.36 -4.25
N PRO A 243 -11.41 -19.27 -5.44
CA PRO A 243 -10.67 -19.23 -6.72
C PRO A 243 -10.02 -17.88 -7.03
N PHE A 244 -10.51 -16.78 -6.44
CA PHE A 244 -10.04 -15.42 -6.72
C PHE A 244 -10.20 -14.51 -5.48
N PRO A 245 -9.52 -13.35 -5.45
CA PRO A 245 -9.70 -12.37 -4.39
C PRO A 245 -11.06 -11.67 -4.46
N ALA A 246 -11.57 -11.28 -3.29
CA ALA A 246 -12.74 -10.42 -3.20
C ALA A 246 -12.47 -9.16 -2.39
N ASN A 247 -13.18 -8.08 -2.73
CA ASN A 247 -13.17 -6.77 -2.12
C ASN A 247 -14.61 -6.33 -1.78
N GLY A 248 -14.77 -5.47 -0.78
CA GLY A 248 -16.04 -4.93 -0.34
C GLY A 248 -15.93 -4.40 1.07
N HIS A 249 -16.74 -4.91 2.00
CA HIS A 249 -16.58 -4.62 3.43
C HIS A 249 -15.41 -5.44 4.02
N GLY A 250 -14.20 -5.20 3.52
CA GLY A 250 -12.97 -5.95 3.76
C GLY A 250 -12.41 -6.52 2.45
N ASN A 251 -11.31 -7.25 2.56
CA ASN A 251 -10.65 -7.92 1.43
C ASN A 251 -10.27 -9.33 1.83
N VAL A 252 -10.40 -10.27 0.89
CA VAL A 252 -9.83 -11.60 1.01
C VAL A 252 -8.91 -11.89 -0.16
N VAL A 253 -7.67 -12.36 0.13
CA VAL A 253 -6.78 -12.97 -0.85
C VAL A 253 -6.70 -14.45 -0.49
N PRO A 254 -7.29 -15.35 -1.29
CA PRO A 254 -7.43 -16.75 -0.92
C PRO A 254 -6.15 -17.56 -1.09
N SER A 255 -5.20 -17.05 -1.89
CA SER A 255 -3.96 -17.79 -2.16
C SER A 255 -2.83 -16.86 -2.59
N PHE A 256 -1.71 -16.94 -1.86
CA PHE A 256 -0.45 -16.30 -2.24
C PHE A 256 0.74 -17.15 -1.76
N GLY A 257 1.94 -16.95 -2.33
CA GLY A 257 3.14 -17.67 -1.93
C GLY A 257 3.62 -17.31 -0.53
N VAL A 258 4.21 -18.26 0.20
CA VAL A 258 4.84 -18.06 1.50
C VAL A 258 6.37 -18.18 1.36
N GLY A 259 7.10 -17.40 2.17
CA GLY A 259 8.57 -17.39 2.14
C GLY A 259 9.17 -16.51 1.05
N GLN A 260 10.47 -16.45 1.03
CA GLN A 260 11.28 -15.95 -0.06
C GLN A 260 11.95 -17.15 -0.74
N THR A 261 11.80 -17.25 -2.05
CA THR A 261 12.60 -18.16 -2.85
C THR A 261 13.25 -17.36 -3.96
N ASP A 262 14.58 -17.33 -3.97
CA ASP A 262 15.36 -16.75 -5.06
C ASP A 262 15.46 -17.73 -6.24
N ASN A 263 14.98 -18.97 -6.05
CA ASN A 263 14.96 -20.01 -7.07
C ASN A 263 13.54 -20.23 -7.61
N PRO A 264 13.24 -19.80 -8.85
CA PRO A 264 11.93 -20.00 -9.47
C PRO A 264 11.50 -21.48 -9.62
N ALA A 265 12.45 -22.41 -9.56
CA ALA A 265 12.20 -23.86 -9.67
C ALA A 265 11.76 -24.48 -8.33
N GLU A 266 11.97 -23.82 -7.21
CA GLU A 266 11.47 -24.26 -5.91
C GLU A 266 9.99 -23.90 -5.80
N GLN A 267 9.11 -24.84 -6.09
CA GLN A 267 7.68 -24.70 -5.78
C GLN A 267 7.51 -24.58 -4.27
N ALA A 268 6.90 -23.48 -3.82
CA ALA A 268 6.56 -23.32 -2.42
C ALA A 268 5.70 -24.53 -1.95
N THR A 269 6.13 -25.21 -0.92
CA THR A 269 5.38 -26.31 -0.31
C THR A 269 4.15 -25.83 0.45
N GLU A 270 4.11 -24.53 0.77
CA GLU A 270 3.03 -23.85 1.47
C GLU A 270 2.53 -22.63 0.69
N ARG A 271 1.26 -22.38 0.84
CA ARG A 271 0.57 -21.16 0.43
C ARG A 271 -0.15 -20.55 1.63
N ALA A 272 -0.59 -19.32 1.49
CA ALA A 272 -1.33 -18.64 2.53
C ALA A 272 -2.58 -17.94 1.98
N TRP A 273 -3.51 -17.67 2.88
CA TRP A 273 -4.67 -16.82 2.67
C TRP A 273 -4.66 -15.67 3.68
N ILE A 274 -5.36 -14.58 3.38
CA ILE A 274 -5.50 -13.43 4.27
C ILE A 274 -6.89 -12.82 4.14
N MET A 275 -7.44 -12.38 5.27
CA MET A 275 -8.70 -11.64 5.37
C MET A 275 -8.51 -10.40 6.24
N GLY A 276 -8.97 -9.25 5.80
CA GLY A 276 -8.88 -8.00 6.57
C GLY A 276 -9.48 -6.79 5.85
N SER A 277 -9.44 -5.64 6.47
CA SER A 277 -8.79 -5.34 7.73
C SER A 277 -9.73 -4.62 8.68
N THR A 278 -9.29 -4.42 9.94
CA THR A 278 -9.90 -3.42 10.83
C THR A 278 -9.47 -2.00 10.45
N PHE A 279 -10.17 -0.99 10.99
CA PHE A 279 -9.87 0.44 10.82
C PHE A 279 -10.03 1.16 12.15
N GLU A 280 -8.98 1.12 12.96
CA GLU A 280 -8.97 1.66 14.32
C GLU A 280 -8.26 3.02 14.29
N ARG A 281 -9.09 4.07 14.26
CA ARG A 281 -8.60 5.46 14.14
C ARG A 281 -7.94 5.91 15.43
N ASN A 282 -6.83 6.65 15.31
CA ASN A 282 -6.05 7.18 16.42
C ASN A 282 -5.50 6.10 17.38
N VAL A 283 -5.37 4.86 16.89
CA VAL A 283 -4.76 3.75 17.63
C VAL A 283 -3.40 3.46 17.00
N THR A 284 -2.34 3.48 17.82
CA THR A 284 -0.94 3.31 17.39
C THR A 284 -0.24 2.16 18.10
N GLU A 285 -0.84 1.60 19.15
CA GLU A 285 -0.25 0.55 19.97
C GLU A 285 -0.02 -0.73 19.15
N LEU A 286 1.23 -1.20 19.16
CA LEU A 286 1.66 -2.46 18.56
C LEU A 286 2.64 -3.17 19.51
N PRO A 287 2.51 -4.49 19.65
CA PRO A 287 1.46 -5.36 19.08
C PRO A 287 0.08 -5.05 19.66
N ALA A 288 -0.98 -5.41 18.91
CA ALA A 288 -2.33 -5.36 19.44
C ALA A 288 -2.49 -6.29 20.67
N SER A 289 -3.29 -5.90 21.64
CA SER A 289 -3.58 -6.75 22.81
C SER A 289 -4.29 -8.05 22.41
N ALA A 290 -4.18 -9.10 23.23
CA ALA A 290 -4.87 -10.37 22.95
C ALA A 290 -6.40 -10.21 22.81
N PRO A 291 -7.10 -9.42 23.63
CA PRO A 291 -8.50 -9.10 23.41
C PRO A 291 -8.78 -8.42 22.07
N ASP A 292 -7.93 -7.44 21.66
CA ASP A 292 -8.07 -6.75 20.37
C ASP A 292 -7.88 -7.71 19.19
N GLN A 293 -6.89 -8.63 19.29
CA GLN A 293 -6.64 -9.65 18.27
C GLN A 293 -7.86 -10.57 18.13
N LEU A 294 -8.43 -11.04 19.23
CA LEU A 294 -9.61 -11.89 19.22
C LEU A 294 -10.82 -11.16 18.62
N ALA A 295 -11.03 -9.90 19.00
CA ALA A 295 -12.09 -9.06 18.43
C ALA A 295 -11.88 -8.84 16.92
N ALA A 296 -10.64 -8.64 16.49
CA ALA A 296 -10.30 -8.54 15.07
C ALA A 296 -10.62 -9.84 14.32
N HIS A 297 -10.24 -11.02 14.84
CA HIS A 297 -10.56 -12.31 14.23
C HIS A 297 -12.08 -12.51 14.11
N GLN A 298 -12.84 -12.19 15.17
CA GLN A 298 -14.31 -12.27 15.13
C GLN A 298 -14.89 -11.32 14.07
N GLY A 299 -14.42 -10.09 14.01
CA GLY A 299 -14.85 -9.10 13.01
C GLY A 299 -14.52 -9.52 11.58
N GLN A 300 -13.34 -10.08 11.35
CA GLN A 300 -12.93 -10.61 10.04
C GLN A 300 -13.80 -11.80 9.63
N TRP A 301 -14.07 -12.70 10.57
CA TRP A 301 -14.95 -13.86 10.36
C TRP A 301 -16.36 -13.42 9.94
N ASN A 302 -16.96 -12.49 10.66
CA ASN A 302 -18.29 -11.98 10.33
C ASN A 302 -18.33 -11.33 8.93
N LYS A 303 -17.29 -10.58 8.58
CA LYS A 303 -17.18 -9.97 7.25
C LYS A 303 -17.01 -11.01 6.15
N LEU A 304 -16.20 -12.04 6.37
CA LEU A 304 -15.93 -13.08 5.39
C LEU A 304 -17.20 -13.86 5.03
N GLN A 305 -18.03 -14.18 6.03
CA GLN A 305 -19.30 -14.89 5.83
C GLN A 305 -20.23 -14.15 4.85
N THR A 306 -20.20 -12.82 4.83
CA THR A 306 -21.01 -12.02 3.91
C THR A 306 -20.28 -11.75 2.60
N LEU A 307 -18.97 -11.42 2.68
CA LEU A 307 -18.19 -11.03 1.53
C LEU A 307 -18.02 -12.17 0.51
N MET A 308 -17.72 -13.38 0.99
CA MET A 308 -17.42 -14.53 0.16
C MET A 308 -17.75 -15.85 0.90
N PRO A 309 -19.04 -16.25 0.90
CA PRO A 309 -19.50 -17.42 1.65
C PRO A 309 -18.71 -18.70 1.37
N THR A 310 -18.28 -18.94 0.12
CA THR A 310 -17.45 -20.12 -0.23
C THR A 310 -16.13 -20.13 0.55
N ALA A 311 -15.43 -18.98 0.61
CA ALA A 311 -14.21 -18.86 1.40
C ALA A 311 -14.48 -19.01 2.90
N ALA A 312 -15.60 -18.48 3.38
CA ALA A 312 -16.02 -18.65 4.77
C ALA A 312 -16.23 -20.12 5.10
N GLN A 313 -16.96 -20.85 4.27
CA GLN A 313 -17.17 -22.30 4.47
C GLN A 313 -15.86 -23.08 4.55
N ALA A 314 -14.90 -22.79 3.66
CA ALA A 314 -13.60 -23.46 3.65
C ALA A 314 -12.74 -23.13 4.88
N LEU A 315 -12.88 -21.92 5.44
CA LEU A 315 -12.08 -21.43 6.57
C LEU A 315 -12.79 -21.54 7.93
N ALA A 316 -14.06 -21.95 7.97
CA ALA A 316 -14.86 -22.07 9.19
C ALA A 316 -14.13 -22.86 10.30
N PRO A 317 -13.58 -24.07 10.06
CA PRO A 317 -12.93 -24.82 11.14
C PRO A 317 -11.76 -24.09 11.78
N ARG A 318 -11.03 -23.25 11.01
CA ARG A 318 -9.88 -22.49 11.51
C ARG A 318 -10.33 -21.32 12.39
N PHE A 319 -11.31 -20.54 11.93
CA PHE A 319 -11.85 -19.44 12.71
C PHE A 319 -12.55 -19.91 13.98
N GLU A 320 -13.35 -20.97 13.89
CA GLU A 320 -14.04 -21.55 15.06
C GLU A 320 -13.04 -22.02 16.11
N ALA A 321 -12.00 -22.76 15.71
CA ALA A 321 -10.94 -23.19 16.62
C ALA A 321 -10.21 -22.02 17.26
N THR A 322 -9.86 -20.97 16.46
CA THR A 322 -9.19 -19.77 16.97
C THR A 322 -10.05 -19.01 17.97
N LEU A 323 -11.34 -18.81 17.64
CA LEU A 323 -12.26 -18.09 18.52
C LEU A 323 -12.61 -18.88 19.77
N ALA A 324 -12.61 -20.22 19.72
CA ALA A 324 -12.77 -21.08 20.89
C ALA A 324 -11.51 -21.06 21.79
N ALA A 325 -10.32 -21.17 21.20
CA ALA A 325 -9.04 -21.14 21.91
C ALA A 325 -8.80 -19.79 22.61
N GLY A 326 -9.14 -18.66 21.97
CA GLY A 326 -9.01 -17.33 22.56
C GLY A 326 -9.93 -17.08 23.78
N LYS A 327 -10.90 -17.95 24.03
CA LYS A 327 -11.75 -17.94 25.23
C LYS A 327 -11.18 -18.82 26.37
N GLN A 328 -10.14 -19.63 26.08
CA GLN A 328 -9.47 -20.51 27.04
C GLN A 328 -8.01 -20.11 27.09
N ALA A 329 -7.53 -19.69 28.26
CA ALA A 329 -6.17 -19.16 28.45
C ALA A 329 -5.03 -20.15 28.12
N ASP A 330 -5.31 -21.47 28.03
CA ASP A 330 -4.32 -22.55 27.85
C ASP A 330 -4.64 -23.45 26.63
N GLY A 331 -5.30 -22.94 25.58
CA GLY A 331 -5.67 -23.69 24.41
C GLY A 331 -4.47 -23.95 23.44
N PRO A 332 -4.59 -24.94 22.53
CA PRO A 332 -3.59 -25.18 21.48
C PRO A 332 -3.43 -23.95 20.61
N ALA A 333 -2.23 -23.80 19.98
CA ALA A 333 -1.92 -22.65 19.11
C ALA A 333 -3.04 -22.37 18.11
N ALA A 334 -3.47 -21.13 18.06
CA ALA A 334 -4.57 -20.71 17.19
C ALA A 334 -4.23 -20.98 15.71
N PRO A 335 -5.11 -21.64 14.94
CA PRO A 335 -4.85 -21.94 13.53
C PRO A 335 -4.96 -20.74 12.59
N VAL A 336 -5.39 -19.57 13.08
CA VAL A 336 -5.39 -18.29 12.38
C VAL A 336 -4.35 -17.38 12.99
N GLU A 337 -3.42 -16.93 12.17
CA GLU A 337 -2.38 -16.00 12.55
C GLU A 337 -2.90 -14.56 12.51
N HIS A 338 -2.27 -13.68 13.29
CA HIS A 338 -2.59 -12.26 13.39
C HIS A 338 -1.43 -11.42 12.83
N TRP A 339 -1.76 -10.34 12.12
CA TRP A 339 -0.83 -9.29 11.75
C TRP A 339 -1.49 -7.91 11.89
N ALA A 340 -0.75 -6.92 12.36
CA ALA A 340 -1.22 -5.56 12.54
C ALA A 340 -0.15 -4.53 12.20
N ALA A 341 -0.59 -3.36 11.73
CA ALA A 341 0.28 -2.21 11.54
C ALA A 341 -0.51 -0.89 11.54
N VAL A 342 0.20 0.22 11.72
CA VAL A 342 -0.37 1.57 11.69
C VAL A 342 -0.17 2.21 10.32
N ARG A 343 -1.27 2.60 9.70
CA ARG A 343 -1.34 3.38 8.45
C ARG A 343 -1.39 4.86 8.77
N CYS A 344 -0.94 5.69 7.83
CA CYS A 344 -1.11 7.14 7.86
C CYS A 344 -2.16 7.56 6.82
N THR A 345 -3.11 8.39 7.20
CA THR A 345 -4.18 8.90 6.32
C THR A 345 -4.31 10.42 6.42
N ALA A 346 -4.63 11.05 5.29
CA ALA A 346 -5.11 12.43 5.26
C ALA A 346 -6.63 12.48 5.49
N PRO A 347 -7.21 13.63 5.87
CA PRO A 347 -8.65 13.78 6.10
C PRO A 347 -9.51 13.41 4.88
N ASP A 348 -9.06 13.76 3.68
CA ASP A 348 -9.70 13.43 2.41
C ASP A 348 -9.42 12.01 1.91
N ARG A 349 -8.61 11.25 2.61
CA ARG A 349 -8.19 9.87 2.31
C ARG A 349 -7.43 9.71 0.99
N LEU A 350 -6.85 10.79 0.46
CA LEU A 350 -5.96 10.76 -0.70
C LEU A 350 -4.50 10.89 -0.25
N PRO A 351 -3.55 10.27 -0.95
CA PRO A 351 -2.12 10.49 -0.73
C PRO A 351 -1.72 11.95 -0.89
N ILE A 352 -0.62 12.34 -0.25
CA ILE A 352 -0.05 13.67 -0.34
C ILE A 352 1.32 13.57 -1.01
N VAL A 353 1.49 14.31 -2.13
CA VAL A 353 2.71 14.28 -2.96
C VAL A 353 3.10 15.71 -3.37
N GLY A 354 4.28 16.15 -2.97
CA GLY A 354 4.75 17.47 -3.39
C GLY A 354 5.76 18.09 -2.44
N PRO A 355 6.14 19.37 -2.66
CA PRO A 355 6.95 20.12 -1.71
C PRO A 355 6.18 20.36 -0.41
N VAL A 356 6.85 20.34 0.73
CA VAL A 356 6.22 20.66 2.02
C VAL A 356 5.84 22.12 2.06
N ASP A 357 6.77 22.99 1.64
CA ASP A 357 6.60 24.42 1.43
C ASP A 357 7.71 24.88 0.49
N ALA A 358 7.37 25.13 -0.77
CA ALA A 358 8.37 25.48 -1.78
C ALA A 358 9.05 26.81 -1.52
N ALA A 359 8.40 27.74 -0.81
CA ALA A 359 8.91 29.06 -0.54
C ALA A 359 9.84 29.11 0.69
N THR A 360 9.44 28.44 1.77
CA THR A 360 10.16 28.52 3.06
C THR A 360 11.03 27.30 3.35
N LEU A 361 10.73 26.15 2.73
CA LEU A 361 11.43 24.88 2.93
C LEU A 361 11.84 24.25 1.58
N PRO A 362 12.60 24.96 0.73
CA PRO A 362 13.01 24.42 -0.57
C PRO A 362 13.81 23.14 -0.39
N GLY A 363 13.59 22.17 -1.27
CA GLY A 363 14.22 20.84 -1.19
C GLY A 363 13.54 19.85 -0.25
N LEU A 364 12.58 20.26 0.58
CA LEU A 364 11.83 19.33 1.44
C LEU A 364 10.50 18.92 0.77
N TRP A 365 10.37 17.62 0.53
CA TRP A 365 9.25 17.02 -0.17
C TRP A 365 8.55 15.95 0.67
N VAL A 366 7.36 15.55 0.24
CA VAL A 366 6.58 14.51 0.91
C VAL A 366 5.94 13.56 -0.10
N CYS A 367 5.88 12.29 0.28
CA CYS A 367 5.11 11.22 -0.39
C CYS A 367 4.51 10.33 0.70
N THR A 368 3.33 10.66 1.21
CA THR A 368 2.76 10.02 2.40
C THR A 368 1.24 9.87 2.34
N ALA A 369 0.63 9.48 3.44
CA ALA A 369 -0.82 9.33 3.61
C ALA A 369 -1.47 8.32 2.64
N MET A 370 -0.79 7.22 2.32
CA MET A 370 -1.30 6.18 1.41
C MET A 370 -2.55 5.47 1.96
N GLY A 371 -2.77 5.51 3.28
CA GLY A 371 -3.90 4.88 3.93
C GLY A 371 -4.01 3.39 3.61
N ALA A 372 -5.21 2.95 3.22
CA ALA A 372 -5.47 1.58 2.80
C ALA A 372 -5.26 1.34 1.28
N ARG A 373 -4.79 2.35 0.53
CA ARG A 373 -4.69 2.31 -0.93
C ARG A 373 -3.25 2.33 -1.44
N GLY A 374 -2.27 1.99 -0.59
CA GLY A 374 -0.86 2.01 -0.95
C GLY A 374 -0.56 1.14 -2.18
N LEU A 375 -1.10 -0.07 -2.27
CA LEU A 375 -0.91 -0.96 -3.42
C LEU A 375 -1.47 -0.40 -4.72
N THR A 376 -2.53 0.39 -4.65
CA THR A 376 -3.14 1.02 -5.82
C THR A 376 -2.43 2.32 -6.21
N LEU A 377 -1.94 3.12 -5.26
CA LEU A 377 -1.56 4.50 -5.53
C LEU A 377 -0.08 4.83 -5.33
N ALA A 378 0.67 4.07 -4.52
CA ALA A 378 2.03 4.46 -4.16
C ALA A 378 2.98 4.55 -5.37
N LEU A 379 2.88 3.64 -6.32
CA LEU A 379 3.71 3.67 -7.52
C LEU A 379 3.41 4.88 -8.41
N LEU A 380 2.14 5.23 -8.57
CA LEU A 380 1.72 6.44 -9.26
C LEU A 380 2.20 7.71 -8.52
N CYS A 381 2.15 7.70 -7.18
CA CYS A 381 2.65 8.80 -6.36
C CYS A 381 4.17 8.98 -6.50
N GLY A 382 4.92 7.88 -6.58
CA GLY A 382 6.36 7.93 -6.85
C GLY A 382 6.67 8.53 -8.22
N GLU A 383 5.95 8.13 -9.28
CA GLU A 383 6.08 8.72 -10.61
C GLU A 383 5.70 10.21 -10.63
N LEU A 384 4.62 10.58 -9.95
CA LEU A 384 4.18 11.98 -9.85
C LEU A 384 5.23 12.84 -9.13
N LEU A 385 5.80 12.35 -8.01
CA LEU A 385 6.87 13.03 -7.28
C LEU A 385 8.09 13.26 -8.18
N ALA A 386 8.55 12.20 -8.83
CA ALA A 386 9.74 12.26 -9.68
C ALA A 386 9.53 13.18 -10.90
N ALA A 387 8.36 13.13 -11.54
CA ALA A 387 8.03 14.03 -12.64
C ALA A 387 8.01 15.49 -12.20
N ARG A 388 7.44 15.80 -11.02
CA ARG A 388 7.45 17.18 -10.45
C ARG A 388 8.86 17.67 -10.15
N LEU A 389 9.71 16.84 -9.56
CA LEU A 389 11.11 17.20 -9.25
C LEU A 389 11.96 17.44 -10.50
N ASN A 390 11.68 16.71 -11.58
CA ASN A 390 12.43 16.86 -12.84
C ASN A 390 11.80 17.85 -13.83
N GLY A 391 10.64 18.45 -13.52
CA GLY A 391 9.92 19.34 -14.43
C GLY A 391 9.41 18.63 -15.69
N GLU A 392 9.09 17.33 -15.57
CA GLU A 392 8.56 16.49 -16.66
C GLU A 392 7.05 16.65 -16.81
N PRO A 393 6.47 16.25 -17.96
CA PRO A 393 5.03 16.05 -18.08
C PRO A 393 4.51 15.11 -16.97
N LEU A 394 3.43 15.50 -16.30
CA LEU A 394 2.88 14.72 -15.20
C LEU A 394 2.22 13.44 -15.72
N PRO A 395 2.27 12.32 -14.96
CA PRO A 395 1.62 11.06 -15.33
C PRO A 395 0.08 11.09 -15.20
N LEU A 396 -0.46 12.22 -14.84
CA LEU A 396 -1.88 12.50 -14.58
C LEU A 396 -2.30 13.82 -15.25
N ASP A 397 -3.60 13.96 -15.55
CA ASP A 397 -4.14 15.27 -15.89
C ASP A 397 -4.03 16.25 -14.71
N ALA A 398 -4.07 17.55 -15.01
CA ALA A 398 -3.86 18.61 -14.03
C ALA A 398 -4.85 18.56 -12.85
N LYS A 399 -6.11 18.10 -13.06
CA LYS A 399 -7.11 17.98 -12.00
C LYS A 399 -6.75 16.86 -11.03
N LEU A 400 -6.39 15.70 -11.55
CA LEU A 400 -5.99 14.54 -10.75
C LEU A 400 -4.65 14.77 -10.04
N ALA A 401 -3.69 15.40 -10.69
CA ALA A 401 -2.41 15.75 -10.08
C ALA A 401 -2.60 16.72 -8.90
N ARG A 402 -3.46 17.73 -9.04
CA ARG A 402 -3.81 18.66 -7.96
C ARG A 402 -4.52 17.98 -6.79
N ALA A 403 -5.32 16.94 -7.06
CA ALA A 403 -5.97 16.17 -6.00
C ALA A 403 -4.99 15.38 -5.10
N LEU A 404 -3.76 15.14 -5.56
CA LEU A 404 -2.69 14.51 -4.78
C LEU A 404 -1.65 15.53 -4.27
N ALA A 405 -1.72 16.77 -4.72
CA ALA A 405 -0.72 17.78 -4.43
C ALA A 405 -0.70 18.17 -2.94
N SER A 406 0.50 18.38 -2.39
CA SER A 406 0.69 18.82 -1.00
C SER A 406 0.10 20.19 -0.72
N GLU A 407 0.03 21.03 -1.73
CA GLU A 407 -0.50 22.40 -1.67
C GLU A 407 -2.02 22.46 -1.34
N ARG A 408 -2.72 21.31 -1.37
CA ARG A 408 -4.13 21.24 -0.94
C ARG A 408 -4.31 21.13 0.58
N MET A 409 -3.20 20.89 1.31
CA MET A 409 -3.19 20.73 2.76
C MET A 409 -2.96 22.08 3.43
#